data_b9c52909f55e8b86a1d5eece3e629c20
#
_entry.id   b9c52909f55e8b86a1d5eece3e629c20
#
_cell.length_a   1.000
_cell.length_b   1.000
_cell.length_c   1.000
_cell.angle_alpha   90.00
_cell.angle_beta   90.00
_cell.angle_gamma   90.00
#
_symmetry.space_group_name_H-M   'P 1'
#
loop_
_entity.id
_entity.type
_entity.pdbx_description
1 polymer ?
#
loop_
_entity_poly.entity_id
_entity_poly.type
_entity_poly.pdbx_seq_one_letter_code
_entity_poly.pdbx_strand_id
1 'polypeptide(L)'
;MINYIEKLRESGLRPTKQRLQICEILFDTEKTFHFTINELEQKIKEKTNNKISLATVYNTVHAFEKKGYLKQIPINSNQTYFDTNVTDHHHFYDLNEKKLIDLENSD
;
A
#
# COMPACT_ATOMS: atom_id res chain seq x y z
N MET A 1 6.83 -11.74 -12.23
CA MET A 1 7.40 -11.51 -10.93
C MET A 1 7.65 -10.07 -10.65
N ILE A 2 7.30 -9.61 -9.49
CA ILE A 2 7.45 -8.23 -9.16
C ILE A 2 8.87 -7.94 -8.76
N ASN A 3 9.43 -6.90 -9.32
CA ASN A 3 10.78 -6.53 -8.98
C ASN A 3 10.71 -5.42 -7.95
N TYR A 4 10.87 -5.76 -6.69
CA TYR A 4 10.75 -4.79 -5.62
C TYR A 4 11.92 -3.82 -5.60
N ILE A 5 13.09 -4.26 -6.05
CA ILE A 5 14.24 -3.35 -6.10
C ILE A 5 13.94 -2.21 -7.07
N GLU A 6 13.39 -2.55 -8.22
CA GLU A 6 13.06 -1.53 -9.18
C GLU A 6 11.93 -0.64 -8.68
N LYS A 7 10.95 -1.23 -8.03
CA LYS A 7 9.85 -0.47 -7.47
C LYS A 7 10.36 0.56 -6.45
N LEU A 8 11.31 0.17 -5.62
CA LEU A 8 11.88 1.09 -4.66
C LEU A 8 12.67 2.19 -5.35
N ARG A 9 13.46 1.82 -6.33
CA ARG A 9 14.26 2.83 -7.03
C ARG A 9 13.38 3.82 -7.78
N GLU A 10 12.32 3.34 -8.38
CA GLU A 10 11.42 4.24 -9.07
C GLU A 10 10.72 5.18 -8.11
N SER A 11 10.60 4.78 -6.86
CA SER A 11 10.01 5.63 -5.85
C SER A 11 11.02 6.55 -5.20
N GLY A 12 12.26 6.54 -5.67
CA GLY A 12 13.29 7.39 -5.12
C GLY A 12 13.92 6.86 -3.86
N LEU A 13 13.76 5.57 -3.61
CA LEU A 13 14.26 4.98 -2.38
C LEU A 13 15.39 4.01 -2.65
N ARG A 14 16.32 3.95 -1.71
CA ARG A 14 17.38 2.98 -1.81
C ARG A 14 16.83 1.61 -1.41
N PRO A 15 17.11 0.57 -2.16
CA PRO A 15 16.63 -0.76 -1.79
C PRO A 15 17.45 -1.31 -0.63
N THR A 16 16.88 -1.23 0.56
CA THR A 16 17.53 -1.79 1.73
C THR A 16 16.77 -3.04 2.12
N LYS A 17 17.37 -3.86 2.98
CA LYS A 17 16.72 -5.07 3.43
C LYS A 17 15.38 -4.75 4.08
N GLN A 18 15.35 -3.69 4.89
CA GLN A 18 14.11 -3.34 5.56
C GLN A 18 13.03 -2.91 4.59
N ARG A 19 13.39 -2.13 3.60
CA ARG A 19 12.41 -1.70 2.62
C ARG A 19 11.93 -2.84 1.73
N LEU A 20 12.82 -3.80 1.47
CA LEU A 20 12.40 -4.97 0.72
C LEU A 20 11.42 -5.81 1.54
N GLN A 21 11.62 -5.87 2.86
CA GLN A 21 10.68 -6.57 3.71
C GLN A 21 9.31 -5.89 3.70
N ILE A 22 9.30 -4.57 3.66
CA ILE A 22 8.04 -3.84 3.56
C ILE A 22 7.35 -4.17 2.25
N CYS A 23 8.11 -4.24 1.16
CA CYS A 23 7.54 -4.59 -0.13
C CYS A 23 6.90 -5.98 -0.11
N GLU A 24 7.58 -6.92 0.53
CA GLU A 24 7.06 -8.27 0.57
C GLU A 24 5.74 -8.32 1.31
N ILE A 25 5.63 -7.60 2.40
CA ILE A 25 4.41 -7.59 3.17
C ILE A 25 3.28 -6.91 2.40
N LEU A 26 3.59 -5.83 1.71
CA LEU A 26 2.57 -5.08 1.02
C LEU A 26 2.12 -5.72 -0.28
N PHE A 27 3.05 -6.28 -1.03
CA PHE A 27 2.75 -6.66 -2.38
C PHE A 27 2.85 -8.14 -2.70
N ASP A 28 3.49 -8.91 -1.83
CA ASP A 28 3.66 -10.32 -2.10
C ASP A 28 2.49 -11.10 -1.54
N THR A 29 1.30 -10.78 -2.00
CA THR A 29 0.10 -11.41 -1.53
C THR A 29 -0.94 -11.28 -2.63
N GLU A 30 -1.84 -12.20 -2.69
CA GLU A 30 -2.87 -12.18 -3.70
C GLU A 30 -3.99 -11.23 -3.37
N LYS A 31 -4.15 -10.90 -2.12
CA LYS A 31 -5.24 -10.05 -1.74
C LYS A 31 -4.77 -8.66 -1.43
N THR A 32 -5.55 -7.69 -1.83
CA THR A 32 -5.25 -6.32 -1.46
C THR A 32 -5.80 -6.07 -0.07
N PHE A 33 -5.28 -5.07 0.59
CA PHE A 33 -5.75 -4.74 1.94
C PHE A 33 -5.44 -3.28 2.23
N HIS A 34 -6.06 -2.77 3.28
CA HIS A 34 -5.78 -1.41 3.71
C HIS A 34 -5.17 -1.46 5.10
N PHE A 35 -4.45 -0.43 5.44
CA PHE A 35 -3.71 -0.41 6.69
C PHE A 35 -3.38 1.01 7.11
N THR A 36 -3.16 1.20 8.40
CA THR A 36 -2.55 2.44 8.87
C THR A 36 -1.07 2.18 9.02
N ILE A 37 -0.30 3.23 9.16
CA ILE A 37 1.15 3.08 9.32
C ILE A 37 1.45 2.24 10.56
N ASN A 38 0.73 2.47 11.64
CA ASN A 38 0.98 1.69 12.85
C ASN A 38 0.63 0.22 12.67
N GLU A 39 -0.43 -0.07 11.94
CA GLU A 39 -0.79 -1.44 11.66
C GLU A 39 0.26 -2.13 10.80
N LEU A 40 0.83 -1.40 9.85
CA LEU A 40 1.86 -1.95 9.01
C LEU A 40 3.11 -2.23 9.83
N GLU A 41 3.48 -1.31 10.70
CA GLU A 41 4.65 -1.51 11.54
C GLU A 41 4.49 -2.75 12.38
N GLN A 42 3.30 -2.94 12.94
CA GLN A 42 3.04 -4.11 13.76
C GLN A 42 3.10 -5.40 12.93
N LYS A 43 2.58 -5.35 11.72
CA LYS A 43 2.60 -6.50 10.86
C LYS A 43 4.03 -6.88 10.47
N ILE A 44 4.88 -5.90 10.23
CA ILE A 44 6.27 -6.15 9.92
C ILE A 44 6.95 -6.83 11.10
N LYS A 45 6.68 -6.33 12.30
CA LYS A 45 7.28 -6.89 13.48
C LYS A 45 6.87 -8.33 13.68
N GLU A 46 5.62 -8.63 13.43
CA GLU A 46 5.14 -9.99 13.60
C GLU A 46 5.69 -10.94 12.55
N LYS A 47 5.81 -10.47 11.32
CA LYS A 47 6.23 -11.37 10.28
C LYS A 47 7.73 -11.53 10.16
N THR A 48 8.48 -10.49 10.46
CA THR A 48 9.91 -10.58 10.25
C THR A 48 10.68 -10.70 11.55
N ASN A 49 9.99 -10.50 12.67
CA ASN A 49 10.64 -10.52 13.97
C ASN A 49 11.72 -9.45 14.03
N ASN A 50 11.65 -8.46 13.19
CA ASN A 50 12.58 -7.35 13.18
C ASN A 50 11.82 -6.10 13.44
N LYS A 51 12.49 -5.14 14.07
CA LYS A 51 11.86 -3.88 14.33
C LYS A 51 12.38 -2.91 13.31
N ILE A 52 11.49 -2.30 12.55
CA ILE A 52 11.86 -1.29 11.59
C ILE A 52 11.35 0.02 12.13
N SER A 53 12.14 1.06 12.05
CA SER A 53 11.75 2.34 12.62
C SER A 53 10.48 2.84 11.95
N LEU A 54 9.67 3.52 12.72
CA LEU A 54 8.43 4.04 12.19
C LEU A 54 8.73 5.04 11.08
N ALA A 55 9.82 5.77 11.18
CA ALA A 55 10.19 6.71 10.13
C ALA A 55 10.47 6.01 8.81
N THR A 56 11.10 4.85 8.85
CA THR A 56 11.37 4.09 7.63
C THR A 56 10.05 3.60 7.01
N VAL A 57 9.14 3.12 7.85
CA VAL A 57 7.85 2.66 7.36
C VAL A 57 7.11 3.82 6.72
N TYR A 58 7.06 4.94 7.42
CA TYR A 58 6.35 6.13 6.96
C TYR A 58 6.92 6.62 5.62
N ASN A 59 8.24 6.75 5.54
CA ASN A 59 8.86 7.27 4.33
C ASN A 59 8.64 6.34 3.14
N THR A 60 8.66 5.04 3.39
CA THR A 60 8.47 4.07 2.32
C THR A 60 7.02 4.12 1.82
N VAL A 61 6.07 4.15 2.73
CA VAL A 61 4.67 4.19 2.37
C VAL A 61 4.34 5.46 1.60
N HIS A 62 4.85 6.59 2.06
CA HIS A 62 4.55 7.85 1.39
C HIS A 62 5.21 7.94 0.02
N ALA A 63 6.40 7.38 -0.14
CA ALA A 63 7.02 7.36 -1.45
C ALA A 63 6.22 6.50 -2.41
N PHE A 64 5.71 5.37 -1.91
CA PHE A 64 4.89 4.49 -2.74
C PHE A 64 3.55 5.15 -3.10
N GLU A 65 3.00 5.89 -2.18
CA GLU A 65 1.74 6.55 -2.44
C GLU A 65 1.94 7.63 -3.51
N LYS A 66 3.02 8.37 -3.43
CA LYS A 66 3.29 9.38 -4.41
C LYS A 66 3.51 8.78 -5.78
N LYS A 67 4.07 7.60 -5.84
CA LYS A 67 4.33 6.95 -7.10
C LYS A 67 3.11 6.23 -7.66
N GLY A 68 2.07 6.11 -6.86
CA GLY A 68 0.87 5.43 -7.32
C GLY A 68 0.79 3.96 -6.99
N TYR A 69 1.72 3.46 -6.17
CA TYR A 69 1.67 2.06 -5.80
C TYR A 69 0.75 1.82 -4.61
N LEU A 70 0.41 2.86 -3.89
CA LEU A 70 -0.55 2.78 -2.80
C LEU A 70 -1.51 3.94 -2.93
N LYS A 71 -2.71 3.75 -2.42
CA LYS A 71 -3.70 4.80 -2.48
C LYS A 71 -3.99 5.25 -1.06
N GLN A 72 -3.99 6.56 -0.84
CA GLN A 72 -4.28 7.07 0.48
C GLN A 72 -5.76 7.30 0.63
N ILE A 73 -6.31 6.85 1.73
CA ILE A 73 -7.72 6.99 2.02
C ILE A 73 -7.89 7.70 3.34
N PRO A 74 -8.21 8.95 3.34
CA PRO A 74 -8.40 9.67 4.61
C PRO A 74 -9.76 9.27 5.18
N ILE A 75 -9.74 8.79 6.39
CA ILE A 75 -10.98 8.38 7.03
C ILE A 75 -11.50 9.49 7.89
N ASN A 76 -10.63 10.13 8.63
CA ASN A 76 -11.02 11.26 9.43
C ASN A 76 -9.77 12.08 9.73
N SER A 77 -9.88 13.11 10.50
CA SER A 77 -8.75 14.00 10.71
C SER A 77 -7.59 13.35 11.44
N ASN A 78 -7.86 12.26 12.13
CA ASN A 78 -6.82 11.62 12.92
C ASN A 78 -6.28 10.36 12.33
N GLN A 79 -6.87 9.86 11.29
CA GLN A 79 -6.44 8.58 10.78
C GLN A 79 -6.41 8.55 9.29
N THR A 80 -5.35 8.02 8.74
CA THR A 80 -5.20 7.86 7.32
C THR A 80 -4.94 6.39 7.03
N TYR A 81 -5.69 5.85 6.11
CA TYR A 81 -5.46 4.49 5.67
C TYR A 81 -4.81 4.51 4.31
N PHE A 82 -4.07 3.50 4.02
CA PHE A 82 -3.47 3.31 2.71
C PHE A 82 -3.97 1.97 2.19
N ASP A 83 -4.18 1.88 0.90
CA ASP A 83 -4.72 0.68 0.31
C ASP A 83 -3.79 0.20 -0.78
N THR A 84 -3.52 -1.08 -0.80
CA THR A 84 -2.70 -1.65 -1.84
C THR A 84 -3.50 -1.83 -3.12
N ASN A 85 -4.82 -1.69 -3.06
CA ASN A 85 -5.65 -1.76 -4.24
C ASN A 85 -5.72 -0.38 -4.87
N VAL A 86 -4.95 -0.17 -5.91
CA VAL A 86 -4.90 1.12 -6.54
C VAL A 86 -5.67 1.16 -7.84
N THR A 87 -6.37 0.08 -8.16
CA THR A 87 -7.14 0.12 -9.39
C THR A 87 -8.27 1.07 -9.18
N ASP A 88 -8.57 1.82 -10.24
CA ASP A 88 -9.43 2.83 -10.00
C ASP A 88 -10.62 2.54 -10.62
N HIS A 89 -11.21 1.56 -10.43
CA HIS A 89 -12.31 1.23 -11.10
C HIS A 89 -13.31 1.98 -10.64
N HIS A 90 -13.13 2.87 -10.26
CA HIS A 90 -14.01 3.51 -9.82
C HIS A 90 -14.93 3.16 -9.52
N HIS A 91 -14.64 2.67 -9.26
CA HIS A 91 -15.42 2.56 -8.49
C HIS A 91 -16.23 3.54 -8.49
N PHE A 92 -16.50 3.90 -8.76
CA PHE A 92 -17.14 4.27 -9.33
C PHE A 92 -18.34 3.82 -9.05
N TYR A 93 -19.04 4.28 -8.62
CA TYR A 93 -20.04 4.09 -8.21
C TYR A 93 -20.81 4.33 -9.21
N ASP A 94 -21.46 3.57 -9.74
CA ASP A 94 -22.49 3.84 -10.53
C ASP A 94 -23.53 4.36 -9.69
N LEU A 95 -23.73 5.53 -9.72
CA LEU A 95 -24.69 6.12 -8.88
C LEU A 95 -26.08 5.65 -9.15
N ASN A 96 -26.35 5.21 -10.35
CA ASN A 96 -27.67 4.74 -10.64
C ASN A 96 -27.95 3.44 -9.97
N GLU A 97 -26.97 2.64 -9.83
CA GLU A 97 -27.18 1.38 -9.18
C GLU A 97 -26.81 1.46 -7.74
N LYS A 98 -26.27 2.55 -7.31
CA LYS A 98 -25.92 2.68 -5.96
C LYS A 98 -25.03 1.63 -5.47
N LYS A 99 -24.21 1.13 -6.29
CA LYS A 99 -23.28 0.15 -5.83
C LYS A 99 -22.00 0.35 -6.54
N LEU A 100 -20.98 -0.13 -5.94
CA LEU A 100 -19.70 -0.03 -6.48
C LEU A 100 -19.56 -1.03 -7.55
N ILE A 101 -19.28 -0.63 -8.73
CA ILE A 101 -19.09 -1.54 -9.78
C ILE A 101 -17.64 -1.66 -10.07
N ASP A 102 -17.20 -2.86 -10.07
CA ASP A 102 -15.82 -3.10 -10.32
C ASP A 102 -15.64 -3.18 -11.79
N LEU A 103 -15.33 -2.07 -12.37
CA LEU A 103 -15.25 -2.08 -13.77
C LEU A 103 -14.19 -2.82 -14.36
N GLU A 104 -13.24 -3.20 -13.57
CA GLU A 104 -12.26 -3.93 -14.12
C GLU A 104 -12.66 -5.21 -14.37
N ASN A 105 -13.61 -5.62 -13.75
CA ASN A 105 -14.02 -6.91 -14.03
C ASN A 105 -14.79 -6.81 -15.23
N SER A 106 -15.25 -5.67 -15.50
CA SER A 106 -16.04 -5.64 -16.61
C SER A 106 -15.20 -5.13 -17.68
N ASP A 107 -14.15 -4.81 -17.41
CA ASP A 107 -13.39 -4.38 -18.34
C ASP A 107 -12.59 -5.01 -18.65
#